data_b6c61eceb08514c35d0982e07af507d3
#
_entry.id   b6c61eceb08514c35d0982e07af507d3
#
_cell.length_a   1.000
_cell.length_b   1.000
_cell.length_c   1.000
_cell.angle_alpha   90.00
_cell.angle_beta   90.00
_cell.angle_gamma   90.00
#
_symmetry.space_group_name_H-M   'P 1'
#
loop_
_entity.id
_entity.type
_entity.pdbx_description
1 polymer ?
#
loop_
_entity_poly.entity_id
_entity_poly.type
_entity_poly.pdbx_seq_one_letter_code
_entity_poly.pdbx_strand_id
1 'polypeptide(L)'
;MWINDQANTKQAREGDPRITLFGSFLRKSCMDELPQFVNVLIGQMSIVGPRPHMISDCEKFSRVIPNYDLRHVLKPGITGMAQIKGFRGETNCFYDVSHRYKWDLFYVKNTSFILDLKIIHKTSLQTMSALIKSPESGSRNIINKTIPEEVSLTLIPSN
;
A
#
# COMPACT_ATOMS: atom_id res chain seq x y z
N MET A 1 10.89 14.29 10.64
CA MET A 1 11.25 13.01 11.28
C MET A 1 12.72 13.05 11.63
N TRP A 2 13.09 12.66 12.83
CA TRP A 2 14.50 12.59 13.21
C TRP A 2 15.16 11.42 12.49
N ILE A 3 16.32 11.66 11.86
CA ILE A 3 17.11 10.61 11.21
C ILE A 3 17.89 9.90 12.32
N ASN A 4 17.74 8.59 12.43
CA ASN A 4 18.53 7.72 13.30
C ASN A 4 18.91 6.45 12.55
N ASP A 5 19.79 5.63 13.13
CA ASP A 5 20.29 4.38 12.53
C ASP A 5 19.20 3.37 12.17
N GLN A 6 17.99 3.52 12.74
CA GLN A 6 16.84 2.65 12.48
C GLN A 6 15.92 3.18 11.35
N ALA A 7 16.21 4.36 10.78
CA ALA A 7 15.34 4.97 9.76
C ALA A 7 15.22 4.11 8.49
N ASN A 8 16.25 3.35 8.15
CA ASN A 8 16.31 2.50 6.97
C ASN A 8 15.84 1.05 7.22
N THR A 9 15.63 0.66 8.48
CA THR A 9 15.36 -0.74 8.86
C THR A 9 13.99 -0.94 9.48
N LYS A 10 13.38 0.13 10.04
CA LYS A 10 12.07 0.05 10.70
C LYS A 10 11.10 1.06 10.11
N GLN A 11 9.97 0.56 9.61
CA GLN A 11 8.84 1.41 9.24
C GLN A 11 8.35 2.19 10.47
N ALA A 12 8.04 3.47 10.27
CA ALA A 12 7.52 4.30 11.34
C ALA A 12 6.06 3.91 11.65
N ARG A 13 5.77 3.66 12.93
CA ARG A 13 4.47 3.23 13.45
C ARG A 13 3.63 4.40 13.96
N GLU A 14 2.35 4.14 14.18
CA GLU A 14 1.49 5.09 14.90
C GLU A 14 2.02 5.24 16.34
N GLY A 15 2.21 6.49 16.81
CA GLY A 15 2.83 6.77 18.10
C GLY A 15 4.36 6.66 18.14
N ASP A 16 5.03 6.51 17.00
CA ASP A 16 6.50 6.45 16.93
C ASP A 16 7.12 7.78 17.43
N PRO A 17 8.01 7.73 18.43
CA PRO A 17 8.60 8.94 19.02
C PRO A 17 9.47 9.75 18.04
N ARG A 18 9.81 9.19 16.89
CA ARG A 18 10.52 9.86 15.81
C ARG A 18 9.64 10.83 15.02
N ILE A 19 8.31 10.74 15.17
CA ILE A 19 7.36 11.55 14.43
C ILE A 19 7.13 12.86 15.22
N THR A 20 7.49 13.99 14.62
CA THR A 20 7.16 15.32 15.16
C THR A 20 5.65 15.59 15.07
N LEU A 21 5.12 16.54 15.85
CA LEU A 21 3.71 16.96 15.74
C LEU A 21 3.35 17.38 14.32
N PHE A 22 4.21 18.14 13.64
CA PHE A 22 4.03 18.53 12.24
C PHE A 22 4.07 17.33 11.30
N GLY A 23 4.98 16.38 11.52
CA GLY A 23 5.03 15.13 10.77
C GLY A 23 3.78 14.26 10.95
N SER A 24 3.19 14.26 12.14
CA SER A 24 1.91 13.59 12.40
C SER A 24 0.76 14.24 11.61
N PHE A 25 0.71 15.58 11.58
CA PHE A 25 -0.27 16.29 10.77
C PHE A 25 -0.13 15.97 9.28
N LEU A 26 1.08 16.02 8.73
CA LEU A 26 1.35 15.69 7.32
C LEU A 26 0.91 14.25 6.98
N ARG A 27 1.17 13.29 7.86
CA ARG A 27 0.76 11.90 7.67
C ARG A 27 -0.76 11.71 7.71
N LYS A 28 -1.45 12.38 8.64
CA LYS A 28 -2.91 12.33 8.73
C LYS A 28 -3.59 12.90 7.49
N SER A 29 -3.02 13.98 6.94
CA SER A 29 -3.50 14.62 5.71
C SER A 29 -3.00 13.96 4.42
N CYS A 30 -2.17 12.90 4.49
CA CYS A 30 -1.49 12.28 3.35
C CYS A 30 -0.60 13.27 2.56
N MET A 31 -0.25 14.41 3.12
CA MET A 31 0.62 15.39 2.49
C MET A 31 2.10 14.96 2.47
N ASP A 32 2.47 13.99 3.31
CA ASP A 32 3.78 13.34 3.26
C ASP A 32 4.00 12.53 1.97
N GLU A 33 2.94 12.22 1.23
CA GLU A 33 3.02 11.55 -0.07
C GLU A 33 3.16 12.54 -1.25
N LEU A 34 3.03 13.87 -1.03
CA LEU A 34 3.17 14.88 -2.08
C LEU A 34 4.51 14.80 -2.85
N PRO A 35 5.68 14.57 -2.21
CA PRO A 35 6.93 14.41 -2.95
C PRO A 35 6.93 13.25 -3.96
N GLN A 36 6.06 12.23 -3.76
CA GLN A 36 5.93 11.11 -4.70
C GLN A 36 5.35 11.56 -6.06
N PHE A 37 4.60 12.67 -6.10
CA PHE A 37 4.14 13.24 -7.37
C PHE A 37 5.28 13.73 -8.25
N VAL A 38 6.39 14.19 -7.66
CA VAL A 38 7.62 14.51 -8.42
C VAL A 38 8.13 13.24 -9.10
N ASN A 39 8.14 12.09 -8.40
CA ASN A 39 8.55 10.82 -8.97
C ASN A 39 7.62 10.35 -10.10
N VAL A 40 6.33 10.72 -10.04
CA VAL A 40 5.39 10.48 -11.15
C VAL A 40 5.74 11.35 -12.35
N LEU A 41 5.99 12.64 -12.14
CA LEU A 41 6.33 13.58 -13.22
C LEU A 41 7.62 13.19 -13.96
N ILE A 42 8.63 12.74 -13.23
CA ILE A 42 9.89 12.24 -13.82
C ILE A 42 9.80 10.79 -14.32
N GLY A 43 8.64 10.16 -14.22
CA GLY A 43 8.35 8.84 -14.79
C GLY A 43 8.86 7.64 -13.99
N GLN A 44 9.32 7.83 -12.75
CA GLN A 44 9.78 6.74 -11.87
C GLN A 44 8.60 6.02 -11.19
N MET A 45 7.48 6.71 -10.99
CA MET A 45 6.26 6.17 -10.39
C MET A 45 5.05 6.40 -11.30
N SER A 46 3.96 5.72 -10.99
CA SER A 46 2.63 5.96 -11.55
C SER A 46 1.70 6.52 -10.47
N ILE A 47 0.59 7.14 -10.86
CA ILE A 47 -0.48 7.50 -9.92
C ILE A 47 -1.09 6.24 -9.32
N VAL A 48 -1.41 5.25 -10.17
CA VAL A 48 -1.99 3.97 -9.77
C VAL A 48 -1.00 2.84 -10.04
N GLY A 49 -0.80 1.97 -9.06
CA GLY A 49 0.11 0.83 -9.16
C GLY A 49 0.32 0.13 -7.81
N PRO A 50 1.09 -0.98 -7.80
CA PRO A 50 1.51 -1.61 -6.56
C PRO A 50 2.29 -0.64 -5.67
N ARG A 51 1.98 -0.59 -4.37
CA ARG A 51 2.68 0.31 -3.44
C ARG A 51 4.14 -0.12 -3.30
N PRO A 52 5.13 0.80 -3.39
CA PRO A 52 6.54 0.45 -3.18
C PRO A 52 6.77 -0.02 -1.74
N HIS A 53 7.59 -1.05 -1.59
CA HIS A 53 8.07 -1.55 -0.30
C HIS A 53 9.55 -1.18 -0.13
N MET A 54 10.02 -1.21 1.12
CA MET A 54 11.45 -1.11 1.41
C MET A 54 12.19 -2.29 0.76
N ILE A 55 13.40 -2.08 0.30
CA ILE A 55 14.22 -3.14 -0.34
C ILE A 55 14.38 -4.33 0.60
N SER A 56 14.66 -4.08 1.88
CA SER A 56 14.79 -5.11 2.92
C SER A 56 13.51 -5.95 3.10
N ASP A 57 12.34 -5.35 2.89
CA ASP A 57 11.06 -6.05 3.00
C ASP A 57 10.79 -6.85 1.72
N CYS A 58 11.14 -6.31 0.54
CA CYS A 58 11.05 -7.05 -0.72
C CYS A 58 11.87 -8.34 -0.68
N GLU A 59 13.12 -8.29 -0.17
CA GLU A 59 13.97 -9.46 -0.01
C GLU A 59 13.38 -10.51 0.93
N LYS A 60 12.76 -10.08 2.04
CA LYS A 60 12.09 -11.01 2.99
C LYS A 60 10.86 -11.64 2.35
N PHE A 61 10.05 -10.85 1.64
CA PHE A 61 8.80 -11.33 1.06
C PHE A 61 9.02 -12.22 -0.15
N SER A 62 10.04 -11.95 -0.97
CA SER A 62 10.40 -12.81 -2.11
C SER A 62 10.84 -14.22 -1.70
N ARG A 63 11.36 -14.39 -0.47
CA ARG A 63 11.72 -15.71 0.07
C ARG A 63 10.53 -16.55 0.49
N VAL A 64 9.40 -15.92 0.84
CA VAL A 64 8.24 -16.61 1.41
C VAL A 64 7.01 -16.62 0.49
N ILE A 65 6.99 -15.73 -0.51
CA ILE A 65 5.89 -15.65 -1.48
C ILE A 65 6.43 -15.99 -2.87
N PRO A 66 6.00 -17.10 -3.47
CA PRO A 66 6.39 -17.47 -4.83
C PRO A 66 6.02 -16.34 -5.83
N ASN A 67 6.94 -16.06 -6.75
CA ASN A 67 6.74 -15.07 -7.80
C ASN A 67 6.41 -13.65 -7.31
N TYR A 68 6.89 -13.29 -6.11
CA TYR A 68 6.63 -11.96 -5.51
C TYR A 68 7.02 -10.81 -6.44
N ASP A 69 8.02 -11.00 -7.30
CA ASP A 69 8.55 -9.99 -8.22
C ASP A 69 7.58 -9.63 -9.36
N LEU A 70 6.54 -10.45 -9.61
CA LEU A 70 5.52 -10.12 -10.62
C LEU A 70 4.80 -8.79 -10.35
N ARG A 71 4.77 -8.33 -9.11
CA ARG A 71 4.24 -7.02 -8.76
C ARG A 71 5.09 -5.86 -9.32
N HIS A 72 6.35 -6.10 -9.64
CA HIS A 72 7.29 -5.10 -10.17
C HIS A 72 7.24 -4.97 -11.69
N VAL A 73 6.40 -5.74 -12.37
CA VAL A 73 6.15 -5.61 -13.82
C VAL A 73 5.57 -4.23 -14.17
N LEU A 74 4.80 -3.65 -13.25
CA LEU A 74 4.29 -2.29 -13.39
C LEU A 74 5.07 -1.33 -12.48
N LYS A 75 5.09 -0.04 -12.86
CA LYS A 75 5.65 1.01 -12.01
C LYS A 75 4.92 1.08 -10.68
N PRO A 76 5.64 1.34 -9.57
CA PRO A 76 5.00 1.55 -8.27
C PRO A 76 4.05 2.75 -8.32
N GLY A 77 2.92 2.65 -7.60
CA GLY A 77 1.90 3.68 -7.56
C GLY A 77 1.83 4.44 -6.24
N ILE A 78 1.37 5.70 -6.29
CA ILE A 78 0.98 6.48 -5.10
C ILE A 78 -0.21 5.79 -4.44
N THR A 79 -1.20 5.38 -5.24
CA THR A 79 -2.33 4.56 -4.81
C THR A 79 -2.41 3.26 -5.59
N GLY A 80 -3.19 2.30 -5.10
CA GLY A 80 -3.32 1.00 -5.76
C GLY A 80 -4.45 0.16 -5.22
N MET A 81 -4.69 -0.97 -5.89
CA MET A 81 -5.80 -1.87 -5.57
C MET A 81 -5.73 -2.40 -4.13
N ALA A 82 -4.57 -2.82 -3.67
CA ALA A 82 -4.38 -3.28 -2.29
C ALA A 82 -4.72 -2.19 -1.26
N GLN A 83 -4.35 -0.93 -1.53
CA GLN A 83 -4.61 0.18 -0.62
C GLN A 83 -6.10 0.47 -0.45
N ILE A 84 -6.86 0.52 -1.54
CA ILE A 84 -8.33 0.74 -1.48
C ILE A 84 -9.10 -0.43 -0.87
N LYS A 85 -8.48 -1.61 -0.79
CA LYS A 85 -9.01 -2.79 -0.10
C LYS A 85 -8.62 -2.85 1.38
N GLY A 86 -7.98 -1.80 1.91
CA GLY A 86 -7.64 -1.68 3.32
C GLY A 86 -6.28 -2.25 3.72
N PHE A 87 -5.44 -2.64 2.76
CA PHE A 87 -4.06 -3.10 3.00
C PHE A 87 -3.05 -1.96 2.83
N ARG A 88 -3.37 -0.77 3.38
CA ARG A 88 -2.51 0.44 3.30
C ARG A 88 -1.45 0.50 4.39
N GLY A 89 -1.73 -0.08 5.56
CA GLY A 89 -0.90 0.01 6.76
C GLY A 89 0.36 -0.84 6.73
N GLU A 90 0.97 -0.98 7.91
CA GLU A 90 2.10 -1.87 8.13
C GLU A 90 1.76 -3.33 7.79
N THR A 91 2.76 -4.05 7.35
CA THR A 91 2.69 -5.49 7.11
C THR A 91 3.22 -6.21 8.34
N ASN A 92 2.37 -6.38 9.35
CA ASN A 92 2.78 -6.98 10.64
C ASN A 92 2.75 -8.51 10.63
N CYS A 93 2.07 -9.13 9.67
CA CYS A 93 1.96 -10.57 9.58
C CYS A 93 1.98 -11.05 8.12
N PHE A 94 2.29 -12.32 7.95
CA PHE A 94 2.31 -12.98 6.63
C PHE A 94 0.95 -12.84 5.89
N TYR A 95 -0.14 -12.87 6.64
CA TYR A 95 -1.48 -12.67 6.08
C TYR A 95 -1.62 -11.33 5.36
N ASP A 96 -1.20 -10.22 5.98
CA ASP A 96 -1.29 -8.88 5.38
C ASP A 96 -0.44 -8.76 4.11
N VAL A 97 0.77 -9.33 4.13
CA VAL A 97 1.68 -9.33 2.97
C VAL A 97 1.09 -10.13 1.82
N SER A 98 0.62 -11.35 2.11
CA SER A 98 0.04 -12.26 1.12
C SER A 98 -1.19 -11.66 0.45
N HIS A 99 -2.09 -11.05 1.24
CA HIS A 99 -3.29 -10.41 0.71
C HIS A 99 -2.98 -9.16 -0.09
N ARG A 100 -2.01 -8.35 0.36
CA ARG A 100 -1.52 -7.20 -0.41
C ARG A 100 -0.99 -7.66 -1.75
N TYR A 101 -0.13 -8.68 -1.76
CA TYR A 101 0.42 -9.25 -2.98
C TYR A 101 -0.68 -9.76 -3.94
N LYS A 102 -1.70 -10.47 -3.42
CA LYS A 102 -2.82 -10.94 -4.25
C LYS A 102 -3.55 -9.78 -4.93
N TRP A 103 -3.82 -8.69 -4.24
CA TRP A 103 -4.47 -7.52 -4.82
C TRP A 103 -3.56 -6.76 -5.80
N ASP A 104 -2.26 -6.69 -5.52
CA ASP A 104 -1.29 -6.11 -6.45
C ASP A 104 -1.22 -6.96 -7.73
N LEU A 105 -1.18 -8.28 -7.61
CA LEU A 105 -1.19 -9.20 -8.75
C LEU A 105 -2.50 -9.13 -9.56
N PHE A 106 -3.64 -9.03 -8.87
CA PHE A 106 -4.92 -8.79 -9.52
C PHE A 106 -4.88 -7.52 -10.37
N TYR A 107 -4.34 -6.44 -9.83
CA TYR A 107 -4.18 -5.19 -10.56
C TYR A 107 -3.25 -5.35 -11.77
N VAL A 108 -2.11 -6.00 -11.62
CA VAL A 108 -1.16 -6.26 -12.71
C VAL A 108 -1.82 -7.01 -13.87
N LYS A 109 -2.66 -8.01 -13.56
CA LYS A 109 -3.38 -8.81 -14.57
C LYS A 109 -4.54 -8.09 -15.25
N ASN A 110 -5.19 -7.15 -14.55
CA ASN A 110 -6.43 -6.49 -15.00
C ASN A 110 -6.24 -4.99 -15.22
N THR A 111 -5.01 -4.53 -15.41
CA THR A 111 -4.72 -3.10 -15.58
C THR A 111 -5.52 -2.52 -16.72
N SER A 112 -6.24 -1.42 -16.46
CA SER A 112 -7.01 -0.67 -17.45
C SER A 112 -7.28 0.74 -16.96
N PHE A 113 -7.45 1.66 -17.88
CA PHE A 113 -7.75 3.06 -17.57
C PHE A 113 -9.01 3.22 -16.71
N ILE A 114 -10.05 2.41 -16.95
CA ILE A 114 -11.30 2.43 -16.17
C ILE A 114 -11.03 1.96 -14.73
N LEU A 115 -10.19 0.94 -14.54
CA LEU A 115 -9.81 0.47 -13.22
C LEU A 115 -9.02 1.53 -12.47
N ASP A 116 -8.11 2.22 -13.14
CA ASP A 116 -7.33 3.31 -12.55
C ASP A 116 -8.23 4.45 -12.07
N LEU A 117 -9.20 4.89 -12.89
CA LEU A 117 -10.17 5.91 -12.47
C LEU A 117 -10.99 5.47 -11.25
N LYS A 118 -11.42 4.20 -11.19
CA LYS A 118 -12.13 3.66 -10.02
C LYS A 118 -11.25 3.67 -8.76
N ILE A 119 -9.97 3.33 -8.90
CA ILE A 119 -9.02 3.34 -7.78
C ILE A 119 -8.79 4.77 -7.28
N ILE A 120 -8.54 5.72 -8.18
CA ILE A 120 -8.35 7.13 -7.86
C ILE A 120 -9.58 7.70 -7.13
N HIS A 121 -10.78 7.50 -7.70
CA HIS A 121 -12.03 7.95 -7.09
C HIS A 121 -12.21 7.39 -5.67
N LYS A 122 -12.00 6.08 -5.50
CA LYS A 122 -12.15 5.44 -4.19
C LYS A 122 -11.09 5.92 -3.18
N THR A 123 -9.85 6.15 -3.62
CA THR A 123 -8.80 6.73 -2.79
C THR A 123 -9.20 8.13 -2.32
N SER A 124 -9.69 8.99 -3.22
CA SER A 124 -10.14 10.35 -2.88
C SER A 124 -11.24 10.33 -1.82
N LEU A 125 -12.25 9.47 -1.96
CA LEU A 125 -13.31 9.33 -0.98
C LEU A 125 -12.79 8.85 0.39
N GLN A 126 -11.88 7.87 0.40
CA GLN A 126 -11.28 7.36 1.63
C GLN A 126 -10.44 8.43 2.34
N THR A 127 -9.64 9.20 1.59
CA THR A 127 -8.84 10.30 2.14
C THR A 127 -9.73 11.41 2.70
N MET A 128 -10.77 11.81 1.97
CA MET A 128 -11.76 12.80 2.45
C MET A 128 -12.44 12.33 3.74
N SER A 129 -12.89 11.08 3.79
CA SER A 129 -13.53 10.53 4.98
C SER A 129 -12.57 10.45 6.17
N ALA A 130 -11.30 10.20 5.95
CA ALA A 130 -10.28 10.18 6.99
C ALA A 130 -9.97 11.58 7.53
N LEU A 131 -10.05 12.63 6.70
CA LEU A 131 -9.87 14.01 7.12
C LEU A 131 -11.07 14.54 7.95
N ILE A 132 -12.29 14.08 7.63
CA ILE A 132 -13.53 14.52 8.32
C ILE A 132 -13.70 13.80 9.66
N LYS A 133 -13.29 12.54 9.77
CA LYS A 133 -13.33 11.80 11.04
C LYS A 133 -12.20 12.28 11.93
N SER A 134 -12.55 13.04 12.99
CA SER A 134 -11.67 13.33 14.12
C SER A 134 -11.07 12.04 14.70
N PRO A 135 -9.87 12.09 15.33
CA PRO A 135 -9.16 10.92 15.77
C PRO A 135 -9.83 10.30 17.01
N GLU A 136 -10.87 9.52 16.81
CA GLU A 136 -11.35 8.59 17.83
C GLU A 136 -11.10 7.17 17.39
N SER A 137 -10.31 6.51 18.26
CA SER A 137 -10.18 5.05 18.42
C SER A 137 -9.89 4.24 17.15
N GLY A 138 -8.62 3.89 17.01
CA GLY A 138 -8.17 2.83 16.11
C GLY A 138 -8.74 1.45 16.44
N SER A 139 -10.04 1.28 16.33
CA SER A 139 -10.63 -0.05 16.22
C SER A 139 -10.48 -0.48 14.76
N ARG A 140 -9.61 -1.46 14.54
CA ARG A 140 -9.50 -2.15 13.25
C ARG A 140 -10.83 -2.81 12.95
N ASN A 141 -11.68 -2.14 12.18
CA ASN A 141 -12.77 -2.83 11.51
C ASN A 141 -12.13 -3.84 10.54
N ILE A 142 -12.07 -5.08 10.98
CA ILE A 142 -11.88 -6.24 10.11
C ILE A 142 -13.20 -6.42 9.35
N ILE A 143 -13.50 -5.44 8.49
CA ILE A 143 -14.65 -5.52 7.58
C ILE A 143 -14.25 -6.52 6.51
N ASN A 144 -14.95 -7.63 6.45
CA ASN A 144 -15.00 -8.66 5.39
C ASN A 144 -14.07 -8.38 4.20
N LYS A 145 -12.79 -8.74 4.36
CA LYS A 145 -11.79 -8.70 3.31
C LYS A 145 -11.94 -9.95 2.43
N THR A 146 -13.13 -10.16 1.88
CA THR A 146 -13.39 -11.27 0.96
C THR A 146 -12.60 -11.05 -0.32
N ILE A 147 -11.75 -12.00 -0.64
CA ILE A 147 -11.05 -12.05 -1.92
C ILE A 147 -12.01 -12.67 -2.92
N PRO A 148 -12.16 -12.13 -4.13
CA PRO A 148 -12.90 -12.80 -5.20
C PRO A 148 -12.32 -14.20 -5.44
N GLU A 149 -13.17 -15.18 -5.60
CA GLU A 149 -12.80 -16.59 -5.78
C GLU A 149 -11.88 -16.81 -6.99
N GLU A 150 -12.03 -15.99 -8.02
CA GLU A 150 -11.17 -15.97 -9.22
C GLU A 150 -9.68 -15.71 -8.91
N VAL A 151 -9.37 -14.95 -7.84
CA VAL A 151 -7.99 -14.66 -7.45
C VAL A 151 -7.39 -15.83 -6.65
N SER A 152 -8.22 -16.66 -6.02
CA SER A 152 -7.78 -17.84 -5.27
C SER A 152 -7.34 -18.99 -6.16
N LEU A 153 -8.04 -19.21 -7.27
CA LEU A 153 -7.84 -20.38 -8.16
C LEU A 153 -6.63 -20.26 -9.09
N THR A 154 -6.18 -19.03 -9.41
CA THR A 154 -5.08 -18.82 -10.36
C THR A 154 -3.67 -18.86 -9.73
N LEU A 155 -3.56 -19.08 -8.42
CA LEU A 155 -2.30 -19.02 -7.68
C LEU A 155 -1.81 -20.39 -7.17
N ILE A 156 -2.56 -21.48 -7.45
CA ILE A 156 -2.10 -22.83 -7.15
C ILE A 156 -1.52 -23.39 -8.45
N PRO A 157 -0.20 -23.59 -8.56
CA PRO A 157 0.33 -24.38 -9.67
C PRO A 157 -0.21 -25.79 -9.49
N SER A 158 -0.98 -26.29 -10.46
CA SER A 158 -1.25 -27.71 -10.59
C SER A 158 0.10 -28.44 -10.74
N ASN A 159 0.40 -29.31 -9.78
CA ASN A 159 1.47 -30.29 -9.89
C ASN A 159 1.31 -31.11 -11.16
#